data_6c0bc31ce52ec4b17336d6e2aba3be4c
#
_entry.id   6c0bc31ce52ec4b17336d6e2aba3be4c
#
_cell.length_a   1.000
_cell.length_b   1.000
_cell.length_c   1.000
_cell.angle_alpha   90.00
_cell.angle_beta   90.00
_cell.angle_gamma   90.00
#
_symmetry.space_group_name_H-M   'P 1'
#
loop_
_entity.id
_entity.type
_entity.pdbx_description
1 polymer ?
#
loop_
_entity_poly.entity_id
_entity_poly.type
_entity_poly.pdbx_seq_one_letter_code
_entity_poly.pdbx_strand_id
1 'polypeptide(L)'
;MKKKSFAILLAAALLLCLLPGMAPEAKAETIRNICFFCKKQADLEITGFERYNDDQHYVIYKCPLCGKSKHAIFLGNPIIYHSGGTETPTCTTGKTCAQCGAQYGKLGHDWGAWQSRGNNSAHFRTCQRDGCDAMDNASCSGDSSATCIALGTCSTCGGQYYSAHTFPANQGWDSDAENHWVSCTVCHEAKTKVGAHFFVQGNDSSCLKSAATCVSPPVYYTNC
;
A
#
# COMPACT_ATOMS: atom_id res chain seq x y z
N MET A 1 -20.58 48.57 36.05
CA MET A 1 -20.09 47.82 37.20
C MET A 1 -20.38 46.32 37.09
N LYS A 2 -20.05 45.61 35.97
CA LYS A 2 -20.32 44.14 35.80
C LYS A 2 -19.10 43.34 35.38
N LYS A 3 -17.89 43.91 35.31
CA LYS A 3 -16.65 43.21 34.87
C LYS A 3 -15.77 42.62 36.02
N LYS A 4 -16.07 42.96 37.28
CA LYS A 4 -15.26 42.49 38.42
C LYS A 4 -15.72 41.15 39.02
N SER A 5 -16.97 40.72 38.80
CA SER A 5 -17.50 39.47 39.33
C SER A 5 -17.07 38.23 38.54
N PHE A 6 -16.74 38.39 37.26
CA PHE A 6 -16.31 37.23 36.41
C PHE A 6 -14.88 36.79 36.68
N ALA A 7 -14.00 37.71 37.05
CA ALA A 7 -12.60 37.39 37.35
C ALA A 7 -12.44 36.64 38.68
N ILE A 8 -13.30 36.88 39.66
CA ILE A 8 -13.26 36.21 40.96
C ILE A 8 -13.74 34.76 40.86
N LEU A 9 -14.73 34.49 40.01
CA LEU A 9 -15.22 33.12 39.75
C LEU A 9 -14.19 32.26 39.00
N LEU A 10 -13.42 32.82 38.06
CA LEU A 10 -12.37 32.13 37.34
C LEU A 10 -11.18 31.81 38.26
N ALA A 11 -10.81 32.71 39.18
CA ALA A 11 -9.75 32.49 40.13
C ALA A 11 -10.09 31.41 41.19
N ALA A 12 -11.38 31.34 41.60
CA ALA A 12 -11.84 30.30 42.51
C ALA A 12 -11.86 28.91 41.86
N ALA A 13 -12.20 28.82 40.57
CA ALA A 13 -12.16 27.55 39.82
C ALA A 13 -10.72 27.03 39.60
N LEU A 14 -9.74 27.93 39.40
CA LEU A 14 -8.33 27.59 39.25
C LEU A 14 -7.68 27.18 40.58
N LEU A 15 -8.16 27.72 41.72
CA LEU A 15 -7.61 27.36 43.05
C LEU A 15 -8.07 25.98 43.54
N LEU A 16 -9.27 25.51 43.11
CA LEU A 16 -9.76 24.16 43.40
C LEU A 16 -8.99 23.01 42.71
N CYS A 17 -8.28 23.34 41.60
CA CYS A 17 -7.48 22.35 40.88
C CYS A 17 -6.09 22.10 41.50
N LEU A 18 -5.70 22.86 42.53
CA LEU A 18 -4.37 22.76 43.18
C LEU A 18 -4.38 22.03 44.51
N LEU A 19 -5.50 21.45 44.95
CA LEU A 19 -5.55 20.61 46.16
C LEU A 19 -5.18 19.18 45.78
N PRO A 20 -4.03 18.65 46.26
CA PRO A 20 -3.70 17.26 46.04
C PRO A 20 -4.70 16.38 46.83
N GLY A 21 -5.57 15.68 46.13
CA GLY A 21 -6.52 14.74 46.70
C GLY A 21 -7.98 14.92 46.31
N MET A 22 -8.35 15.95 45.51
CA MET A 22 -9.73 16.18 45.06
C MET A 22 -9.87 16.08 43.52
N ALA A 23 -9.07 15.25 42.85
CA ALA A 23 -9.47 14.82 41.50
C ALA A 23 -10.71 13.94 41.68
N PRO A 24 -11.88 14.27 41.05
CA PRO A 24 -13.02 13.34 41.07
C PRO A 24 -12.50 12.02 40.48
N GLU A 25 -12.61 10.94 41.25
CA GLU A 25 -12.36 9.62 40.69
C GLU A 25 -13.22 9.51 39.45
N ALA A 26 -12.57 9.40 38.28
CA ALA A 26 -13.25 9.20 37.02
C ALA A 26 -13.98 7.85 37.15
N LYS A 27 -15.28 7.90 37.40
CA LYS A 27 -16.11 6.71 37.58
C LYS A 27 -15.99 5.91 36.30
N ALA A 28 -15.47 4.70 36.38
CA ALA A 28 -15.31 3.83 35.24
C ALA A 28 -16.65 3.73 34.49
N GLU A 29 -16.63 3.98 33.20
CA GLU A 29 -17.82 3.84 32.36
C GLU A 29 -18.23 2.38 32.31
N THR A 30 -19.47 2.05 32.62
CA THR A 30 -19.96 0.67 32.72
C THR A 30 -21.13 0.42 31.79
N ILE A 31 -21.22 -0.81 31.28
CA ILE A 31 -22.35 -1.28 30.46
C ILE A 31 -23.01 -2.45 31.19
N ARG A 32 -24.30 -2.32 31.55
CA ARG A 32 -25.06 -3.40 32.18
C ARG A 32 -25.45 -4.45 31.14
N ASN A 33 -24.84 -5.63 31.23
CA ASN A 33 -25.10 -6.73 30.28
C ASN A 33 -24.74 -8.10 30.86
N ILE A 34 -25.04 -9.16 30.09
CA ILE A 34 -24.68 -10.54 30.45
C ILE A 34 -23.23 -10.79 29.98
N CYS A 35 -22.37 -11.16 30.94
CA CYS A 35 -20.98 -11.50 30.61
C CYS A 35 -20.92 -12.73 29.71
N PHE A 36 -20.15 -12.65 28.65
CA PHE A 36 -19.95 -13.74 27.69
C PHE A 36 -19.36 -15.00 28.36
N PHE A 37 -18.47 -14.84 29.33
CA PHE A 37 -17.77 -15.96 29.98
C PHE A 37 -18.54 -16.62 31.09
N CYS A 38 -19.02 -15.85 32.05
CA CYS A 38 -19.71 -16.42 33.25
C CYS A 38 -21.22 -16.47 33.09
N LYS A 39 -21.79 -15.94 32.01
CA LYS A 39 -23.23 -15.92 31.69
C LYS A 39 -24.10 -15.22 32.73
N LYS A 40 -23.50 -14.42 33.61
CA LYS A 40 -24.20 -13.66 34.67
C LYS A 40 -24.35 -12.20 34.21
N GLN A 41 -25.46 -11.59 34.64
CA GLN A 41 -25.66 -10.15 34.44
C GLN A 41 -24.74 -9.37 35.39
N ALA A 42 -24.04 -8.40 34.87
CA ALA A 42 -23.10 -7.54 35.59
C ALA A 42 -23.01 -6.14 34.94
N ASP A 43 -22.55 -5.19 35.72
CA ASP A 43 -22.11 -3.90 35.17
C ASP A 43 -20.68 -4.06 34.70
N LEU A 44 -20.55 -4.29 33.39
CA LEU A 44 -19.28 -4.57 32.73
C LEU A 44 -18.48 -3.26 32.61
N GLU A 45 -17.28 -3.26 33.15
CA GLU A 45 -16.38 -2.13 33.15
C GLU A 45 -15.69 -1.97 31.78
N ILE A 46 -15.73 -0.77 31.16
CA ILE A 46 -14.99 -0.47 29.95
C ILE A 46 -13.53 -0.26 30.33
N THR A 47 -12.64 -1.09 29.78
CA THR A 47 -11.21 -1.08 30.10
C THR A 47 -10.35 -0.60 28.94
N GLY A 48 -10.92 -0.41 27.75
CA GLY A 48 -10.18 0.09 26.61
C GLY A 48 -10.96 0.04 25.32
N PHE A 49 -10.28 0.45 24.27
CA PHE A 49 -10.77 0.49 22.90
C PHE A 49 -9.69 -0.04 21.96
N GLU A 50 -10.10 -0.75 20.93
CA GLU A 50 -9.20 -1.31 19.92
C GLU A 50 -9.72 -0.99 18.52
N ARG A 51 -8.84 -0.56 17.60
CA ARG A 51 -9.22 -0.23 16.24
C ARG A 51 -9.86 -1.43 15.55
N TYR A 52 -11.02 -1.23 14.95
CA TYR A 52 -11.70 -2.22 14.11
C TYR A 52 -11.40 -1.97 12.63
N ASN A 53 -11.64 -0.75 12.13
CA ASN A 53 -11.37 -0.30 10.78
C ASN A 53 -11.01 1.19 10.78
N ASP A 54 -11.03 1.84 9.62
CA ASP A 54 -10.67 3.26 9.49
C ASP A 54 -11.68 4.22 10.14
N ASP A 55 -12.92 3.79 10.35
CA ASP A 55 -14.00 4.62 10.87
C ASP A 55 -14.40 4.24 12.29
N GLN A 56 -14.05 3.04 12.76
CA GLN A 56 -14.66 2.45 13.96
C GLN A 56 -13.63 1.73 14.83
N HIS A 57 -13.93 1.63 16.13
CA HIS A 57 -13.18 0.84 17.10
C HIS A 57 -14.11 -0.07 17.93
N TYR A 58 -13.54 -1.15 18.44
CA TYR A 58 -14.18 -2.01 19.44
C TYR A 58 -14.06 -1.42 20.83
N VAL A 59 -15.10 -1.64 21.64
CA VAL A 59 -15.04 -1.44 23.10
C VAL A 59 -14.55 -2.72 23.75
N ILE A 60 -13.58 -2.62 24.64
CA ILE A 60 -13.09 -3.73 25.46
C ILE A 60 -13.70 -3.58 26.85
N TYR A 61 -14.37 -4.61 27.32
CA TYR A 61 -14.93 -4.64 28.66
C TYR A 61 -14.29 -5.72 29.53
N LYS A 62 -14.33 -5.52 30.84
CA LYS A 62 -13.95 -6.47 31.89
C LYS A 62 -15.15 -6.79 32.74
N CYS A 63 -15.37 -8.06 33.02
CA CYS A 63 -16.44 -8.49 33.93
C CYS A 63 -15.95 -8.48 35.37
N PRO A 64 -16.58 -7.75 36.29
CA PRO A 64 -16.17 -7.75 37.71
C PRO A 64 -16.42 -9.09 38.42
N LEU A 65 -17.34 -9.92 37.90
CA LEU A 65 -17.67 -11.19 38.51
C LEU A 65 -16.67 -12.31 38.18
N CYS A 66 -16.05 -12.31 37.03
CA CYS A 66 -15.10 -13.34 36.58
C CYS A 66 -13.73 -12.82 36.20
N GLY A 67 -13.51 -11.51 36.20
CA GLY A 67 -12.23 -10.87 35.89
C GLY A 67 -11.80 -10.93 34.41
N LYS A 68 -12.55 -11.59 33.52
CA LYS A 68 -12.21 -11.77 32.14
C LYS A 68 -12.62 -10.56 31.30
N SER A 69 -11.78 -10.23 30.29
CA SER A 69 -12.01 -9.14 29.34
C SER A 69 -12.29 -9.68 27.94
N LYS A 70 -13.10 -8.95 27.16
CA LYS A 70 -13.44 -9.27 25.77
C LYS A 70 -13.95 -8.03 25.03
N HIS A 71 -13.83 -8.03 23.69
CA HIS A 71 -14.53 -7.07 22.83
C HIS A 71 -16.04 -7.17 23.02
N ALA A 72 -16.71 -6.03 23.07
CA ALA A 72 -18.14 -5.94 23.28
C ALA A 72 -19.03 -6.43 22.12
N ILE A 73 -18.43 -7.00 21.07
CA ILE A 73 -19.10 -7.50 19.85
C ILE A 73 -20.34 -8.37 20.13
N PHE A 74 -20.38 -9.01 21.29
CA PHE A 74 -21.46 -9.91 21.70
C PHE A 74 -22.58 -9.22 22.50
N LEU A 75 -22.50 -7.90 22.67
CA LEU A 75 -23.44 -7.12 23.48
C LEU A 75 -24.47 -6.33 22.64
N GLY A 76 -24.50 -6.59 21.32
CA GLY A 76 -25.50 -6.02 20.42
C GLY A 76 -25.18 -4.65 19.82
N ASN A 77 -24.21 -3.88 20.34
CA ASN A 77 -23.70 -2.67 19.69
C ASN A 77 -22.26 -2.33 20.15
N PRO A 78 -21.28 -3.06 19.67
CA PRO A 78 -19.92 -3.03 20.20
C PRO A 78 -18.95 -2.17 19.42
N ILE A 79 -19.38 -1.62 18.29
CA ILE A 79 -18.56 -0.88 17.36
C ILE A 79 -18.98 0.57 17.42
N ILE A 80 -18.06 1.44 17.81
CA ILE A 80 -18.30 2.88 17.97
C ILE A 80 -17.44 3.60 16.94
N TYR A 81 -17.96 4.66 16.35
CA TYR A 81 -17.20 5.49 15.43
C TYR A 81 -16.08 6.21 16.17
N HIS A 82 -14.94 6.32 15.48
CA HIS A 82 -13.85 7.14 15.98
C HIS A 82 -14.28 8.58 16.21
N SER A 83 -13.83 9.16 17.30
CA SER A 83 -14.17 10.52 17.68
C SER A 83 -13.02 11.23 18.42
N GLY A 84 -13.13 12.55 18.54
CA GLY A 84 -12.09 13.39 19.13
C GLY A 84 -10.99 13.76 18.14
N GLY A 85 -9.88 14.28 18.65
CA GLY A 85 -8.79 14.84 17.86
C GLY A 85 -9.06 16.27 17.38
N THR A 86 -8.04 17.10 17.43
CA THR A 86 -8.10 18.52 17.02
C THR A 86 -7.36 18.77 15.71
N GLU A 87 -6.70 17.74 15.16
CA GLU A 87 -5.93 17.82 13.93
C GLU A 87 -6.85 18.11 12.73
N THR A 88 -6.34 18.89 11.80
CA THR A 88 -6.99 19.05 10.48
C THR A 88 -6.61 17.88 9.61
N PRO A 89 -7.58 17.06 9.13
CA PRO A 89 -7.28 15.95 8.25
C PRO A 89 -6.62 16.39 6.94
N THR A 90 -5.68 15.60 6.45
CA THR A 90 -5.06 15.74 5.13
C THR A 90 -5.41 14.54 4.25
N CYS A 91 -4.83 14.47 3.06
CA CYS A 91 -5.02 13.33 2.18
C CYS A 91 -4.58 12.00 2.82
N THR A 92 -3.54 12.03 3.63
CA THR A 92 -2.88 10.83 4.18
C THR A 92 -2.95 10.74 5.70
N THR A 93 -3.17 11.86 6.37
CA THR A 93 -3.23 11.93 7.84
C THR A 93 -4.63 12.28 8.29
N GLY A 94 -5.18 11.49 9.19
CA GLY A 94 -6.49 11.72 9.80
C GLY A 94 -6.38 12.42 11.15
N LYS A 95 -7.51 12.51 11.84
CA LYS A 95 -7.56 12.86 13.27
C LYS A 95 -7.15 11.67 14.12
N THR A 96 -6.65 11.93 15.31
CA THR A 96 -6.34 10.88 16.28
C THR A 96 -7.56 10.61 17.17
N CYS A 97 -8.06 9.38 17.17
CA CYS A 97 -9.18 9.01 18.04
C CYS A 97 -8.78 9.13 19.50
N ALA A 98 -9.59 9.86 20.28
CA ALA A 98 -9.32 10.11 21.70
C ALA A 98 -9.38 8.82 22.55
N GLN A 99 -10.13 7.80 22.12
CA GLN A 99 -10.30 6.55 22.85
C GLN A 99 -9.25 5.50 22.52
N CYS A 100 -8.98 5.24 21.23
CA CYS A 100 -8.10 4.14 20.82
C CYS A 100 -6.77 4.59 20.21
N GLY A 101 -6.54 5.90 20.04
CA GLY A 101 -5.32 6.44 19.43
C GLY A 101 -5.17 6.20 17.93
N ALA A 102 -6.13 5.52 17.29
CA ALA A 102 -6.07 5.26 15.84
C ALA A 102 -6.33 6.54 15.04
N GLN A 103 -5.67 6.64 13.88
CA GLN A 103 -5.97 7.71 12.92
C GLN A 103 -7.22 7.38 12.11
N TYR A 104 -8.11 8.36 11.91
CA TYR A 104 -9.37 8.21 11.19
C TYR A 104 -9.73 9.46 10.39
N GLY A 105 -10.63 9.33 9.43
CA GLY A 105 -11.15 10.46 8.67
C GLY A 105 -10.12 11.11 7.74
N LYS A 106 -9.17 10.34 7.20
CA LYS A 106 -8.28 10.79 6.12
C LYS A 106 -9.11 11.21 4.93
N LEU A 107 -8.74 12.32 4.30
CA LEU A 107 -9.50 12.85 3.17
C LEU A 107 -9.33 12.03 1.88
N GLY A 108 -8.23 11.25 1.79
CA GLY A 108 -7.81 10.64 0.55
C GLY A 108 -7.33 11.68 -0.47
N HIS A 109 -6.89 11.23 -1.63
CA HIS A 109 -6.51 12.15 -2.70
C HIS A 109 -7.71 12.45 -3.60
N ASP A 110 -7.84 13.71 -3.98
CA ASP A 110 -8.77 14.18 -4.99
C ASP A 110 -8.00 14.32 -6.31
N TRP A 111 -7.99 13.24 -7.07
CA TRP A 111 -7.19 13.16 -8.27
C TRP A 111 -7.78 13.97 -9.41
N GLY A 112 -6.97 14.85 -10.00
CA GLY A 112 -7.28 15.54 -11.24
C GLY A 112 -7.29 14.61 -12.45
N ALA A 113 -7.53 15.18 -13.62
CA ALA A 113 -7.48 14.45 -14.88
C ALA A 113 -6.06 13.94 -15.18
N TRP A 114 -5.97 12.82 -15.87
CA TRP A 114 -4.71 12.29 -16.38
C TRP A 114 -4.11 13.19 -17.45
N GLN A 115 -2.82 13.45 -17.37
CA GLN A 115 -2.06 14.28 -18.28
C GLN A 115 -0.87 13.50 -18.84
N SER A 116 -0.56 13.70 -20.11
CA SER A 116 0.64 13.14 -20.73
C SER A 116 1.90 13.76 -20.13
N ARG A 117 2.92 12.93 -19.85
CA ARG A 117 4.25 13.44 -19.48
C ARG A 117 5.05 14.01 -20.65
N GLY A 118 4.60 13.82 -21.88
CA GLY A 118 5.33 14.23 -23.08
C GLY A 118 6.57 13.39 -23.39
N ASN A 119 6.77 12.26 -22.68
CA ASN A 119 7.91 11.36 -22.88
C ASN A 119 7.56 10.10 -23.66
N ASN A 120 6.39 10.08 -24.29
CA ASN A 120 5.88 8.98 -25.10
C ASN A 120 5.82 7.61 -24.39
N SER A 121 5.62 7.60 -23.10
CA SER A 121 5.56 6.33 -22.33
C SER A 121 4.60 6.33 -21.14
N ALA A 122 4.38 7.49 -20.52
CA ALA A 122 3.64 7.58 -19.27
C ALA A 122 2.70 8.78 -19.20
N HIS A 123 1.71 8.67 -18.36
CA HIS A 123 0.83 9.75 -17.95
C HIS A 123 0.84 9.90 -16.43
N PHE A 124 0.38 11.03 -15.95
CA PHE A 124 0.31 11.34 -14.52
C PHE A 124 -0.94 12.13 -14.20
N ARG A 125 -1.29 12.15 -12.93
CA ARG A 125 -2.29 13.06 -12.37
C ARG A 125 -1.82 13.55 -11.01
N THR A 126 -2.28 14.71 -10.60
CA THR A 126 -1.94 15.33 -9.32
C THR A 126 -3.16 15.43 -8.44
N CYS A 127 -2.94 15.41 -7.14
CA CYS A 127 -4.00 15.72 -6.20
C CYS A 127 -4.41 17.19 -6.32
N GLN A 128 -5.73 17.46 -6.32
CA GLN A 128 -6.30 18.80 -6.45
C GLN A 128 -6.56 19.48 -5.11
N ARG A 129 -6.25 18.80 -3.98
CA ARG A 129 -6.41 19.40 -2.66
C ARG A 129 -5.27 20.33 -2.32
N ASP A 130 -5.59 21.49 -1.79
CA ASP A 130 -4.60 22.47 -1.35
C ASP A 130 -3.57 21.86 -0.39
N GLY A 131 -2.30 22.14 -0.63
CA GLY A 131 -1.19 21.62 0.18
C GLY A 131 -0.87 20.12 0.01
N CYS A 132 -1.39 19.48 -1.04
CA CYS A 132 -1.09 18.10 -1.36
C CYS A 132 -0.37 17.98 -2.72
N ASP A 133 0.93 17.71 -2.69
CA ASP A 133 1.77 17.55 -3.89
C ASP A 133 1.82 16.10 -4.38
N ALA A 134 0.88 15.26 -3.97
CA ALA A 134 0.85 13.86 -4.36
C ALA A 134 0.60 13.72 -5.86
N MET A 135 1.39 12.85 -6.48
CA MET A 135 1.33 12.54 -7.90
C MET A 135 1.14 11.03 -8.08
N ASP A 136 0.22 10.64 -8.93
CA ASP A 136 0.00 9.27 -9.38
C ASP A 136 0.48 9.13 -10.82
N ASN A 137 1.17 8.04 -11.12
CA ASN A 137 1.79 7.79 -12.43
C ASN A 137 1.41 6.41 -12.95
N ALA A 138 1.16 6.33 -14.25
CA ALA A 138 0.93 5.05 -14.92
C ALA A 138 1.50 5.07 -16.34
N SER A 139 1.74 3.88 -16.89
CA SER A 139 2.16 3.72 -18.27
C SER A 139 0.98 3.96 -19.22
N CYS A 140 1.27 4.60 -20.33
CA CYS A 140 0.31 4.76 -21.42
C CYS A 140 -0.04 3.41 -22.05
N SER A 141 -1.28 3.25 -22.47
CA SER A 141 -1.81 2.03 -23.10
C SER A 141 -3.12 2.30 -23.85
N GLY A 142 -3.68 1.25 -24.46
CA GLY A 142 -5.03 1.25 -25.02
C GLY A 142 -5.13 1.43 -26.53
N ASP A 143 -4.01 1.60 -27.24
CA ASP A 143 -3.96 1.62 -28.69
C ASP A 143 -3.23 0.38 -29.22
N SER A 144 -3.95 -0.48 -29.94
CA SER A 144 -3.39 -1.71 -30.50
C SER A 144 -2.43 -1.48 -31.67
N SER A 145 -2.41 -0.28 -32.24
CA SER A 145 -1.46 0.11 -33.30
C SER A 145 -0.11 0.58 -32.74
N ALA A 146 -0.03 0.90 -31.44
CA ALA A 146 1.21 1.29 -30.80
C ALA A 146 2.21 0.13 -30.77
N THR A 147 3.42 0.42 -31.19
CA THR A 147 4.56 -0.51 -31.10
C THR A 147 5.77 0.17 -30.46
N CYS A 148 6.86 -0.51 -30.28
CA CYS A 148 8.09 0.11 -29.79
C CYS A 148 8.75 1.07 -30.78
N ILE A 149 8.29 1.12 -32.04
CA ILE A 149 8.78 1.98 -33.09
C ILE A 149 7.69 2.85 -33.76
N ALA A 150 6.42 2.60 -33.42
CA ALA A 150 5.29 3.37 -33.92
C ALA A 150 4.45 3.91 -32.76
N LEU A 151 4.15 5.21 -32.81
CA LEU A 151 3.36 5.89 -31.80
C LEU A 151 1.88 5.49 -31.92
N GLY A 152 1.25 5.21 -30.77
CA GLY A 152 -0.19 5.12 -30.62
C GLY A 152 -0.72 6.21 -29.71
N THR A 153 -2.03 6.29 -29.55
CA THR A 153 -2.70 7.27 -28.70
C THR A 153 -3.18 6.63 -27.40
N CYS A 154 -2.71 7.14 -26.27
CA CYS A 154 -3.14 6.64 -24.95
C CYS A 154 -4.63 6.89 -24.74
N SER A 155 -5.39 5.83 -24.48
CA SER A 155 -6.85 5.91 -24.26
C SER A 155 -7.23 6.70 -23.00
N THR A 156 -6.30 6.84 -22.05
CA THR A 156 -6.53 7.49 -20.76
C THR A 156 -6.23 9.00 -20.79
N CYS A 157 -5.11 9.41 -21.37
CA CYS A 157 -4.69 10.81 -21.35
C CYS A 157 -4.69 11.49 -22.74
N GLY A 158 -4.95 10.76 -23.82
CA GLY A 158 -4.90 11.26 -25.20
C GLY A 158 -3.49 11.55 -25.72
N GLY A 159 -2.44 11.38 -24.89
CA GLY A 159 -1.05 11.57 -25.29
C GLY A 159 -0.53 10.43 -26.15
N GLN A 160 0.48 10.72 -26.95
CA GLN A 160 1.12 9.68 -27.76
C GLN A 160 2.10 8.85 -26.93
N TYR A 161 2.25 7.57 -27.27
CA TYR A 161 3.16 6.67 -26.59
C TYR A 161 3.69 5.57 -27.51
N TYR A 162 4.87 5.05 -27.18
CA TYR A 162 5.37 3.79 -27.72
C TYR A 162 4.98 2.65 -26.78
N SER A 163 4.56 1.51 -27.33
CA SER A 163 4.38 0.32 -26.51
C SER A 163 5.74 -0.27 -26.11
N ALA A 164 5.73 -1.13 -25.08
CA ALA A 164 6.92 -1.86 -24.67
C ALA A 164 7.43 -2.79 -25.78
N HIS A 165 8.71 -3.11 -25.74
CA HIS A 165 9.27 -4.13 -26.61
C HIS A 165 8.63 -5.50 -26.33
N THR A 166 8.34 -6.22 -27.39
CA THR A 166 7.77 -7.56 -27.35
C THR A 166 8.85 -8.58 -27.64
N PHE A 167 9.08 -9.50 -26.72
CA PHE A 167 10.04 -10.58 -26.85
C PHE A 167 9.28 -11.91 -26.96
N PRO A 168 9.70 -12.83 -27.85
CA PRO A 168 9.05 -14.12 -27.99
C PRO A 168 9.21 -14.94 -26.71
N ALA A 169 8.12 -15.60 -26.26
CA ALA A 169 8.13 -16.42 -25.06
C ALA A 169 9.00 -17.68 -25.23
N ASN A 170 8.99 -18.27 -26.41
CA ASN A 170 9.70 -19.49 -26.75
C ASN A 170 10.47 -19.27 -28.05
N GLN A 171 11.79 -19.11 -27.92
CA GLN A 171 12.78 -19.17 -28.99
C GLN A 171 12.87 -18.03 -29.97
N GLY A 172 13.96 -17.91 -30.54
CA GLY A 172 14.48 -16.87 -31.37
C GLY A 172 15.72 -16.29 -30.71
N TRP A 173 16.63 -17.18 -30.36
CA TRP A 173 17.95 -16.73 -29.91
C TRP A 173 18.74 -16.23 -31.11
N ASP A 174 19.11 -14.98 -31.03
CA ASP A 174 20.14 -14.38 -31.89
C ASP A 174 21.50 -14.54 -31.19
N SER A 175 22.57 -14.51 -31.95
CA SER A 175 23.91 -14.66 -31.40
C SER A 175 24.97 -13.99 -32.25
N ASP A 176 26.07 -13.65 -31.63
CA ASP A 176 27.35 -13.33 -32.27
C ASP A 176 28.44 -14.30 -31.81
N ALA A 177 29.69 -13.96 -31.98
CA ALA A 177 30.81 -14.85 -31.60
C ALA A 177 30.95 -15.06 -30.07
N GLU A 178 30.41 -14.11 -29.26
CA GLU A 178 30.66 -14.04 -27.83
C GLU A 178 29.40 -14.24 -27.00
N ASN A 179 28.24 -13.80 -27.51
CA ASN A 179 27.01 -13.74 -26.76
C ASN A 179 25.80 -14.26 -27.55
N HIS A 180 24.76 -14.61 -26.82
CA HIS A 180 23.44 -14.86 -27.35
C HIS A 180 22.38 -13.98 -26.61
N TRP A 181 21.28 -13.69 -27.30
CA TRP A 181 20.20 -12.88 -26.75
C TRP A 181 18.88 -13.20 -27.43
N VAL A 182 17.80 -12.62 -26.90
CA VAL A 182 16.49 -12.62 -27.56
C VAL A 182 16.19 -11.21 -28.01
N SER A 183 15.95 -11.01 -29.31
CA SER A 183 15.63 -9.72 -29.89
C SER A 183 14.13 -9.42 -29.82
N CYS A 184 13.79 -8.13 -29.76
CA CYS A 184 12.42 -7.69 -29.92
C CYS A 184 11.86 -8.09 -31.29
N THR A 185 10.66 -8.65 -31.32
CA THR A 185 10.02 -9.11 -32.57
C THR A 185 9.60 -8.00 -33.51
N VAL A 186 9.63 -6.76 -33.06
CA VAL A 186 9.17 -5.58 -33.84
C VAL A 186 10.33 -4.73 -34.32
N CYS A 187 11.23 -4.29 -33.42
CA CYS A 187 12.35 -3.43 -33.82
C CYS A 187 13.65 -4.20 -34.10
N HIS A 188 13.76 -5.43 -33.62
CA HIS A 188 14.95 -6.28 -33.69
C HIS A 188 16.23 -5.74 -33.03
N GLU A 189 16.20 -4.49 -32.53
CA GLU A 189 17.34 -3.82 -31.89
C GLU A 189 17.40 -4.06 -30.38
N ALA A 190 16.24 -4.01 -29.70
CA ALA A 190 16.19 -4.24 -28.27
C ALA A 190 16.42 -5.71 -27.95
N LYS A 191 17.32 -5.98 -27.01
CA LYS A 191 17.77 -7.31 -26.62
C LYS A 191 17.39 -7.62 -25.17
N THR A 192 17.06 -8.87 -24.89
CA THR A 192 16.84 -9.37 -23.52
C THR A 192 17.54 -10.73 -23.36
N LYS A 193 17.69 -11.22 -22.14
CA LYS A 193 18.37 -12.49 -21.83
C LYS A 193 19.77 -12.57 -22.43
N VAL A 194 20.48 -11.46 -22.46
CA VAL A 194 21.85 -11.42 -22.98
C VAL A 194 22.76 -12.28 -22.09
N GLY A 195 23.44 -13.23 -22.69
CA GLY A 195 24.39 -14.10 -22.00
C GLY A 195 25.58 -14.46 -22.88
N ALA A 196 26.73 -14.69 -22.27
CA ALA A 196 27.89 -15.22 -22.97
C ALA A 196 27.64 -16.68 -23.38
N HIS A 197 28.23 -17.07 -24.49
CA HIS A 197 28.23 -18.46 -24.90
C HIS A 197 28.99 -19.31 -23.87
N PHE A 198 28.38 -20.43 -23.47
CA PHE A 198 29.01 -21.41 -22.64
C PHE A 198 29.26 -22.66 -23.47
N PHE A 199 30.46 -22.78 -24.04
CA PHE A 199 30.83 -23.91 -24.85
C PHE A 199 31.29 -25.07 -23.99
N VAL A 200 30.46 -26.11 -23.89
CA VAL A 200 30.87 -27.36 -23.29
C VAL A 200 31.63 -28.15 -24.35
N GLN A 201 32.94 -28.31 -24.17
CA GLN A 201 33.69 -29.30 -24.93
C GLN A 201 33.26 -30.69 -24.48
N GLY A 202 32.21 -31.20 -25.08
CA GLY A 202 31.77 -32.56 -24.88
C GLY A 202 32.17 -33.40 -26.08
N ASN A 203 32.85 -34.51 -25.85
CA ASN A 203 33.05 -35.54 -26.86
C ASN A 203 31.75 -36.34 -27.10
N ASP A 204 30.61 -35.66 -27.09
CA ASP A 204 29.32 -36.25 -27.32
C ASP A 204 29.15 -36.52 -28.81
N SER A 205 28.76 -37.75 -29.14
CA SER A 205 28.53 -38.17 -30.52
C SER A 205 27.46 -37.33 -31.24
N SER A 206 26.56 -36.69 -30.51
CA SER A 206 25.56 -35.78 -31.06
C SER A 206 26.17 -34.47 -31.61
N CYS A 207 27.36 -34.11 -31.13
CA CYS A 207 28.11 -32.93 -31.54
C CYS A 207 29.21 -33.26 -32.58
N LEU A 208 29.30 -34.48 -33.04
CA LEU A 208 30.37 -34.90 -33.97
C LEU A 208 30.16 -34.26 -35.33
N LYS A 209 31.08 -33.39 -35.72
CA LYS A 209 31.13 -32.76 -37.06
C LYS A 209 31.80 -33.68 -38.08
N SER A 210 32.89 -34.30 -37.69
CA SER A 210 33.59 -35.27 -38.52
C SER A 210 34.20 -36.36 -37.65
N ALA A 211 34.08 -37.61 -38.06
CA ALA A 211 34.70 -38.76 -37.40
C ALA A 211 36.23 -38.69 -37.51
N ALA A 212 36.90 -39.28 -36.53
CA ALA A 212 38.35 -39.47 -36.59
C ALA A 212 38.72 -40.33 -37.78
N THR A 213 39.83 -39.98 -38.41
CA THR A 213 40.49 -40.81 -39.44
C THR A 213 41.88 -41.22 -38.96
N CYS A 214 42.58 -42.10 -39.72
CA CYS A 214 43.95 -42.49 -39.37
C CYS A 214 44.95 -41.32 -39.33
N VAL A 215 44.58 -40.17 -39.87
CA VAL A 215 45.44 -38.97 -40.00
C VAL A 215 44.84 -37.70 -39.38
N SER A 216 43.59 -37.74 -38.90
CA SER A 216 42.92 -36.59 -38.35
C SER A 216 42.06 -36.98 -37.12
N PRO A 217 42.14 -36.24 -36.01
CA PRO A 217 41.24 -36.43 -34.86
C PRO A 217 39.80 -36.09 -35.22
N PRO A 218 38.81 -36.56 -34.43
CA PRO A 218 37.42 -36.17 -34.60
C PRO A 218 37.27 -34.66 -34.36
N VAL A 219 36.39 -34.01 -35.11
CA VAL A 219 36.04 -32.63 -34.93
C VAL A 219 34.60 -32.56 -34.41
N TYR A 220 34.38 -31.82 -33.37
CA TYR A 220 33.07 -31.63 -32.76
C TYR A 220 32.58 -30.18 -33.00
N TYR A 221 31.28 -30.05 -33.16
CA TYR A 221 30.68 -28.74 -33.04
C TYR A 221 30.72 -28.26 -31.59
N THR A 222 31.03 -27.03 -31.37
CA THR A 222 30.81 -26.36 -30.08
C THR A 222 29.33 -26.00 -29.97
N ASN A 223 28.63 -26.60 -29.03
CA ASN A 223 27.23 -26.27 -28.75
C ASN A 223 27.16 -25.24 -27.65
N CYS A 224 26.27 -24.26 -27.84
CA CYS A 224 25.90 -23.27 -26.86
C CYS A 224 24.59 -23.67 -26.17
#